data_09f1f3af4f0a6ac3f865f4fe8a4c6091
#
_entry.id   09f1f3af4f0a6ac3f865f4fe8a4c6091
#
_cell.length_a   1.000
_cell.length_b   1.000
_cell.length_c   1.000
_cell.angle_alpha   90.00
_cell.angle_beta   90.00
_cell.angle_gamma   90.00
#
_symmetry.space_group_name_H-M   'P 1'
#
loop_
_entity.id
_entity.type
_entity.pdbx_description
1 polymer ?
#
loop_
_entity_poly.entity_id
_entity_poly.type
_entity_poly.pdbx_seq_one_letter_code
_entity_poly.pdbx_strand_id
1 'polypeptide(L)'
;MPVRSLSSSVVVWPDRAAVESALRLWAEEAARIPELVRVGYFGSYARGDWGVGSDLDVVLIVAGADLPFARRPVAWDLTRLPVPVDSLVYTQDEWRGLDPASRFARVLAREVVWVWPPGERVVA
;
A
#
# COMPACT_ATOMS: atom_id res chain seq x y z
N MET A 1 7.86 3.13 -36.92
CA MET A 1 7.59 2.89 -36.19
C MET A 1 7.38 2.65 -35.79
N PRO A 2 7.32 2.58 -35.88
CA PRO A 2 7.01 2.07 -35.29
C PRO A 2 6.99 1.78 -34.72
N VAL A 3 7.37 1.56 -34.94
CA VAL A 3 7.19 1.14 -34.25
C VAL A 3 7.40 1.22 -33.59
N ARG A 4 7.68 1.21 -33.76
CA ARG A 4 7.49 1.18 -32.94
C ARG A 4 7.12 0.97 -32.41
N SER A 5 7.16 0.82 -32.59
CA SER A 5 6.51 0.61 -31.91
C SER A 5 6.18 0.00 -31.60
N LEU A 6 6.44 -0.52 -32.34
CA LEU A 6 6.07 -1.35 -31.82
C LEU A 6 6.44 -1.89 -30.65
N SER A 7 7.50 -1.99 -30.47
CA SER A 7 7.90 -2.30 -29.12
C SER A 7 7.07 -1.53 -28.13
N SER A 8 6.64 -0.44 -28.53
CA SER A 8 5.72 0.33 -27.72
C SER A 8 4.44 -0.40 -27.43
N SER A 9 4.15 -1.45 -28.17
CA SER A 9 2.98 -2.26 -27.87
C SER A 9 3.21 -3.22 -26.71
N VAL A 10 4.44 -3.32 -26.23
CA VAL A 10 4.72 -4.18 -25.07
C VAL A 10 4.27 -3.43 -23.81
N VAL A 11 3.37 -4.07 -23.09
CA VAL A 11 2.92 -3.51 -21.83
C VAL A 11 3.97 -3.77 -20.77
N VAL A 12 4.52 -2.69 -20.23
CA VAL A 12 5.47 -2.79 -19.13
C VAL A 12 4.70 -2.52 -17.85
N TRP A 13 4.48 -3.57 -17.09
CA TRP A 13 3.77 -3.44 -15.81
C TRP A 13 4.75 -2.95 -14.76
N PRO A 14 4.38 -1.96 -13.94
CA PRO A 14 5.32 -1.40 -12.96
C PRO A 14 5.86 -2.47 -12.03
N ASP A 15 7.16 -2.42 -11.80
CA ASP A 15 7.81 -3.33 -10.88
C ASP A 15 7.68 -2.81 -9.43
N ARG A 16 8.21 -3.60 -8.49
CA ARG A 16 8.12 -3.26 -7.08
C ARG A 16 8.75 -1.92 -6.77
N ALA A 17 9.91 -1.63 -7.35
CA ALA A 17 10.60 -0.37 -7.08
C ALA A 17 9.78 0.83 -7.53
N ALA A 18 9.16 0.74 -8.71
CA ALA A 18 8.33 1.81 -9.23
C ALA A 18 7.10 2.03 -8.35
N VAL A 19 6.46 0.95 -7.94
CA VAL A 19 5.27 1.00 -7.11
C VAL A 19 5.60 1.55 -5.72
N GLU A 20 6.70 1.08 -5.14
CA GLU A 20 7.11 1.55 -3.82
C GLU A 20 7.46 3.04 -3.84
N SER A 21 8.17 3.49 -4.87
CA SER A 21 8.50 4.92 -5.01
C SER A 21 7.24 5.77 -5.11
N ALA A 22 6.28 5.32 -5.91
CA ALA A 22 5.03 6.04 -6.07
C ALA A 22 4.25 6.10 -4.75
N LEU A 23 4.24 5.00 -4.00
CA LEU A 23 3.55 4.98 -2.71
C LEU A 23 4.24 5.88 -1.69
N ARG A 24 5.58 5.95 -1.70
CA ARG A 24 6.29 6.88 -0.81
C ARG A 24 5.93 8.33 -1.11
N LEU A 25 5.90 8.70 -2.38
CA LEU A 25 5.54 10.07 -2.76
C LEU A 25 4.10 10.38 -2.35
N TRP A 26 3.21 9.43 -2.57
CA TRP A 26 1.83 9.59 -2.14
C TRP A 26 1.75 9.81 -0.64
N ALA A 27 2.51 9.02 0.11
CA ALA A 27 2.49 9.09 1.57
C ALA A 27 3.03 10.44 2.07
N GLU A 28 4.07 10.97 1.43
CA GLU A 28 4.60 12.27 1.81
C GLU A 28 3.55 13.36 1.69
N GLU A 29 2.77 13.33 0.61
CA GLU A 29 1.71 14.31 0.43
C GLU A 29 0.56 14.07 1.40
N ALA A 30 0.16 12.81 1.56
CA ALA A 30 -0.96 12.46 2.43
C ALA A 30 -0.65 12.72 3.89
N ALA A 31 0.63 12.72 4.26
CA ALA A 31 1.04 12.95 5.64
C ALA A 31 0.76 14.37 6.11
N ARG A 32 0.38 15.27 5.21
CA ARG A 32 -0.13 16.58 5.61
C ARG A 32 -1.42 16.46 6.41
N ILE A 33 -2.12 15.36 6.26
CA ILE A 33 -3.30 15.05 7.05
C ILE A 33 -2.81 14.45 8.37
N PRO A 34 -3.04 15.13 9.51
CA PRO A 34 -2.43 14.70 10.78
C PRO A 34 -2.87 13.31 11.22
N GLU A 35 -4.04 12.86 10.77
CA GLU A 35 -4.54 11.53 11.13
C GLU A 35 -3.72 10.39 10.56
N LEU A 36 -2.97 10.63 9.49
CA LEU A 36 -2.19 9.54 8.87
C LEU A 36 -0.94 9.27 9.70
N VAL A 37 -0.81 8.04 10.15
CA VAL A 37 0.28 7.63 11.04
C VAL A 37 1.32 6.79 10.29
N ARG A 38 0.87 5.78 9.55
CA ARG A 38 1.79 4.86 8.85
C ARG A 38 1.18 4.43 7.52
N VAL A 39 2.05 4.16 6.57
CA VAL A 39 1.65 3.63 5.26
C VAL A 39 2.55 2.45 4.94
N GLY A 40 1.97 1.35 4.51
CA GLY A 40 2.71 0.19 4.09
C GLY A 40 1.99 -0.57 3.00
N TYR A 41 2.66 -1.57 2.46
CA TYR A 41 2.03 -2.46 1.49
C TYR A 41 2.37 -3.91 1.83
N PHE A 42 1.53 -4.81 1.35
CA PHE A 42 1.67 -6.24 1.61
C PHE A 42 1.23 -6.98 0.35
N GLY A 43 1.07 -8.28 0.44
CA GLY A 43 0.58 -9.06 -0.69
C GLY A 43 1.64 -9.31 -1.74
N SER A 44 1.23 -9.48 -2.99
CA SER A 44 2.13 -9.96 -4.05
C SER A 44 3.33 -9.05 -4.28
N TYR A 45 3.16 -7.74 -4.21
CA TYR A 45 4.30 -6.84 -4.37
C TYR A 45 5.30 -6.97 -3.22
N ALA A 46 4.82 -7.19 -2.02
CA ALA A 46 5.70 -7.36 -0.86
C ALA A 46 6.41 -8.70 -0.90
N ARG A 47 5.72 -9.75 -1.35
CA ARG A 47 6.32 -11.09 -1.45
C ARG A 47 7.26 -11.25 -2.64
N GLY A 48 7.12 -10.39 -3.65
CA GLY A 48 7.93 -10.49 -4.85
C GLY A 48 7.35 -11.39 -5.94
N ASP A 49 6.12 -11.84 -5.78
CA ASP A 49 5.47 -12.69 -6.79
C ASP A 49 4.41 -11.94 -7.60
N TRP A 50 4.56 -10.60 -7.69
CA TRP A 50 3.70 -9.78 -8.52
C TRP A 50 3.89 -10.10 -9.99
N GLY A 51 2.89 -9.75 -10.79
CA GLY A 51 2.95 -9.91 -12.24
C GLY A 51 2.03 -8.91 -12.92
N VAL A 52 1.91 -9.04 -14.23
CA VAL A 52 1.01 -8.18 -15.00
C VAL A 52 -0.41 -8.34 -14.44
N GLY A 53 -1.04 -7.21 -14.14
CA GLY A 53 -2.38 -7.20 -13.59
C GLY A 53 -2.45 -7.27 -12.07
N SER A 54 -1.31 -7.39 -11.39
CA SER A 54 -1.31 -7.42 -9.92
C SER A 54 -1.77 -6.10 -9.34
N ASP A 55 -2.61 -6.17 -8.32
CA ASP A 55 -3.00 -5.00 -7.53
C ASP A 55 -1.95 -4.75 -6.45
N LEU A 56 -1.90 -3.51 -5.98
CA LEU A 56 -1.10 -3.18 -4.82
C LEU A 56 -2.00 -3.20 -3.59
N ASP A 57 -1.62 -4.01 -2.61
CA ASP A 57 -2.35 -4.08 -1.35
C ASP A 57 -1.71 -3.11 -0.36
N VAL A 58 -2.44 -2.08 0.03
CA VAL A 58 -1.93 -1.01 0.88
C VAL A 58 -2.61 -1.08 2.24
N VAL A 59 -1.85 -0.84 3.29
CA VAL A 59 -2.40 -0.68 4.62
C VAL A 59 -2.06 0.71 5.14
N LEU A 60 -3.08 1.42 5.60
CA LEU A 60 -2.93 2.74 6.22
C LEU A 60 -3.27 2.61 7.69
N ILE A 61 -2.46 3.19 8.53
CA ILE A 61 -2.75 3.31 9.96
C ILE A 61 -3.06 4.78 10.24
N VAL A 62 -4.20 5.02 10.85
CA VAL A 62 -4.66 6.37 11.14
C VAL A 62 -4.90 6.53 12.64
N ALA A 63 -4.83 7.77 13.13
CA ALA A 63 -5.05 8.03 14.54
C ALA A 63 -6.48 7.73 14.96
N GLY A 64 -7.44 8.05 14.09
CA GLY A 64 -8.84 7.76 14.33
C GLY A 64 -9.59 7.80 13.02
N ALA A 65 -10.81 7.26 13.01
CA ALA A 65 -11.63 7.25 11.81
C ALA A 65 -13.11 7.31 12.20
N ASP A 66 -13.85 8.13 11.46
CA ASP A 66 -15.28 8.27 11.70
C ASP A 66 -16.11 7.27 10.89
N LEU A 67 -15.54 6.78 9.79
CA LEU A 67 -16.25 5.88 8.91
C LEU A 67 -16.09 4.43 9.36
N PRO A 68 -17.10 3.59 9.10
CA PRO A 68 -16.94 2.15 9.29
C PRO A 68 -15.78 1.61 8.45
N PHE A 69 -15.17 0.54 8.92
CA PHE A 69 -13.94 0.01 8.30
C PHE A 69 -14.06 -0.14 6.79
N ALA A 70 -15.15 -0.74 6.32
CA ALA A 70 -15.29 -1.03 4.90
C ALA A 70 -15.39 0.22 4.03
N ARG A 71 -15.71 1.37 4.61
CA ARG A 71 -15.89 2.61 3.87
C ARG A 71 -14.72 3.56 3.98
N ARG A 72 -13.76 3.29 4.83
CA ARG A 72 -12.64 4.19 5.06
C ARG A 72 -11.78 4.46 3.84
N PRO A 73 -11.61 3.49 2.92
CA PRO A 73 -10.80 3.77 1.72
C PRO A 73 -11.31 4.95 0.89
N VAL A 74 -12.60 5.26 0.98
CA VAL A 74 -13.18 6.38 0.26
C VAL A 74 -12.51 7.71 0.62
N ALA A 75 -12.00 7.82 1.84
CA ALA A 75 -11.38 9.06 2.33
C ALA A 75 -9.94 9.25 1.82
N TRP A 76 -9.35 8.23 1.20
CA TRP A 76 -7.95 8.27 0.78
C TRP A 76 -7.84 7.97 -0.70
N ASP A 77 -7.43 8.96 -1.48
CA ASP A 77 -7.36 8.82 -2.93
C ASP A 77 -6.02 8.21 -3.34
N LEU A 78 -6.04 6.94 -3.69
CA LEU A 78 -4.85 6.20 -4.14
C LEU A 78 -4.87 5.97 -5.65
N THR A 79 -5.75 6.65 -6.38
CA THR A 79 -5.90 6.43 -7.81
C THR A 79 -4.72 6.92 -8.64
N ARG A 80 -3.85 7.77 -8.06
CA ARG A 80 -2.67 8.26 -8.76
C ARG A 80 -1.54 7.25 -8.82
N LEU A 81 -1.67 6.15 -8.10
CA LEU A 81 -0.64 5.12 -8.16
C LEU A 81 -0.70 4.39 -9.51
N PRO A 82 0.43 3.86 -9.97
CA PRO A 82 0.52 3.32 -11.34
C PRO A 82 -0.16 1.96 -11.53
N VAL A 83 -0.72 1.38 -10.47
CA VAL A 83 -1.45 0.11 -10.52
C VAL A 83 -2.72 0.26 -9.71
N PRO A 84 -3.72 -0.60 -9.93
CA PRO A 84 -4.90 -0.61 -9.05
C PRO A 84 -4.51 -0.91 -7.62
N VAL A 85 -5.23 -0.31 -6.67
CA VAL A 85 -4.92 -0.42 -5.25
C VAL A 85 -6.12 -0.95 -4.49
N ASP A 86 -5.87 -1.94 -3.65
CA ASP A 86 -6.78 -2.35 -2.59
C ASP A 86 -6.22 -1.81 -1.28
N SER A 87 -7.02 -1.10 -0.51
CA SER A 87 -6.53 -0.50 0.73
C SER A 87 -7.32 -0.95 1.93
N LEU A 88 -6.61 -1.16 3.03
CA LEU A 88 -7.18 -1.41 4.35
C LEU A 88 -6.76 -0.26 5.25
N VAL A 89 -7.71 0.34 5.94
CA VAL A 89 -7.43 1.49 6.81
C VAL A 89 -7.79 1.09 8.24
N TYR A 90 -6.76 0.96 9.07
CA TYR A 90 -6.93 0.63 10.49
C TYR A 90 -6.63 1.87 11.33
N THR A 91 -7.37 2.04 12.42
CA THR A 91 -6.91 2.98 13.44
C THR A 91 -5.74 2.34 14.20
N GLN A 92 -4.98 3.18 14.91
CA GLN A 92 -3.88 2.67 15.73
C GLN A 92 -4.37 1.64 16.74
N ASP A 93 -5.51 1.91 17.36
CA ASP A 93 -6.06 0.99 18.36
C ASP A 93 -6.47 -0.32 17.73
N GLU A 94 -7.10 -0.28 16.56
CA GLU A 94 -7.48 -1.50 15.86
C GLU A 94 -6.26 -2.32 15.46
N TRP A 95 -5.23 -1.63 14.98
CA TRP A 95 -4.00 -2.30 14.57
C TRP A 95 -3.34 -3.04 15.75
N ARG A 96 -3.26 -2.35 16.90
CA ARG A 96 -2.69 -2.96 18.10
C ARG A 96 -3.56 -4.09 18.63
N GLY A 97 -4.87 -4.00 18.39
CA GLY A 97 -5.82 -4.99 18.89
C GLY A 97 -6.07 -6.16 17.95
N LEU A 98 -5.35 -6.25 16.84
CA LEU A 98 -5.50 -7.40 15.95
C LEU A 98 -5.15 -8.67 16.71
N ASP A 99 -6.02 -9.68 16.54
CA ASP A 99 -5.84 -10.95 17.22
C ASP A 99 -4.59 -11.66 16.71
N PRO A 100 -3.56 -11.83 17.54
CA PRO A 100 -2.33 -12.48 17.08
C PRO A 100 -2.52 -13.94 16.71
N ALA A 101 -3.64 -14.55 17.10
CA ALA A 101 -3.96 -15.91 16.69
C ALA A 101 -4.61 -15.93 15.30
N SER A 102 -5.05 -14.79 14.79
CA SER A 102 -5.64 -14.71 13.46
C SER A 102 -4.58 -14.95 12.39
N ARG A 103 -4.90 -15.84 11.46
CA ARG A 103 -3.98 -16.10 10.35
C ARG A 103 -3.72 -14.83 9.54
N PHE A 104 -4.78 -14.07 9.27
CA PHE A 104 -4.64 -12.83 8.50
C PHE A 104 -3.71 -11.85 9.20
N ALA A 105 -3.89 -11.66 10.51
CA ALA A 105 -3.05 -10.73 11.26
C ALA A 105 -1.58 -11.17 11.24
N ARG A 106 -1.33 -12.48 11.35
CA ARG A 106 0.04 -12.99 11.31
C ARG A 106 0.68 -12.78 9.94
N VAL A 107 -0.09 -13.06 8.88
CA VAL A 107 0.41 -12.88 7.52
C VAL A 107 0.70 -11.41 7.26
N LEU A 108 -0.23 -10.55 7.64
CA LEU A 108 -0.08 -9.12 7.43
C LEU A 108 1.15 -8.57 8.17
N ALA A 109 1.30 -8.94 9.44
CA ALA A 109 2.43 -8.45 10.22
C ALA A 109 3.77 -8.91 9.64
N ARG A 110 3.81 -10.10 9.05
CA ARG A 110 5.04 -10.65 8.47
C ARG A 110 5.35 -10.08 7.10
N GLU A 111 4.30 -9.78 6.30
CA GLU A 111 4.50 -9.35 4.91
C GLU A 111 4.66 -7.85 4.76
N VAL A 112 4.09 -7.05 5.65
CA VAL A 112 3.98 -5.62 5.41
C VAL A 112 5.35 -4.96 5.30
N VAL A 113 5.49 -4.13 4.29
CA VAL A 113 6.66 -3.28 4.10
C VAL A 113 6.22 -1.85 4.37
N TRP A 114 6.73 -1.26 5.43
CA TRP A 114 6.35 0.10 5.80
C TRP A 114 7.16 1.11 4.99
N VAL A 115 6.49 2.07 4.40
CA VAL A 115 7.15 3.11 3.60
C VAL A 115 7.02 4.49 4.22
N TRP A 116 6.17 4.65 5.21
CA TRP A 116 5.98 5.93 5.90
C TRP A 116 5.71 5.66 7.38
N PRO A 117 6.30 6.40 8.32
CA PRO A 117 7.29 7.48 8.09
C PRO A 117 8.60 6.93 7.53
N PRO A 118 9.44 7.79 6.94
CA PRO A 118 10.75 7.35 6.44
C PRO A 118 11.55 6.72 7.57
N GLY A 119 12.23 5.62 7.25
CA GLY A 119 13.03 4.89 8.22
C GLY A 119 12.27 3.80 8.96
N GLU A 120 10.94 3.78 8.85
CA GLU A 120 10.11 2.77 9.52
C GLU A 120 10.26 1.39 8.90
N ARG A 121 10.83 1.31 7.74
CA ARG A 121 10.96 0.02 7.05
C ARG A 121 11.96 -0.91 7.69
N VAL A 122 12.52 -0.50 8.79
CA VAL A 122 13.40 -1.39 9.52
C VAL A 122 12.58 -2.55 10.03
N VAL A 123 12.97 -3.72 9.63
CA VAL A 123 12.33 -4.93 10.07
C VAL A 123 13.14 -5.48 11.22
N ALA A 124 12.55 -5.42 12.32
CA ALA A 124 13.22 -5.95 13.50
C ALA A 124 13.08 -7.45 13.55
#